data_c209cac22e36dba0ba90ee9af702dce1
#
_entry.id   c209cac22e36dba0ba90ee9af702dce1
#
_cell.length_a   1.000
_cell.length_b   1.000
_cell.length_c   1.000
_cell.angle_alpha   90.00
_cell.angle_beta   90.00
_cell.angle_gamma   90.00
#
_symmetry.space_group_name_H-M   'P 1'
#
loop_
_entity.id
_entity.type
_entity.pdbx_description
1 polymer ?
#
loop_
_entity_poly.entity_id
_entity_poly.type
_entity_poly.pdbx_seq_one_letter_code
_entity_poly.pdbx_strand_id
1 'polypeptide(L)'
;MIYDAIFMDMTEDGCDAVELSHMLRADGTDVPIVFCCDKVDYRKSKNLPDNALFLDKPIVVAELTEMIDHLLSIKNSKAQKLEFRNQTDTIYLTEDQISYAWPESNRHVCIHTTDSREYTTDMSIASFCGTLSKYDSFILLASNTVLNMRYIRSISMFKVTMQDGKSFRLGFGEAKVLRKSVDACMEKLAQGEKAQGEEA
;
A
#
# COMPACT_ATOMS: atom_id res chain seq x y z
N MET A 1 -0.12 14.43 2.22
CA MET A 1 0.56 13.85 1.03
C MET A 1 1.49 12.78 1.58
N ILE A 2 1.30 11.50 1.22
CA ILE A 2 2.19 10.41 1.67
C ILE A 2 3.30 10.27 0.63
N TYR A 3 4.53 10.32 1.08
CA TYR A 3 5.71 10.03 0.27
C TYR A 3 6.19 8.61 0.57
N ASP A 4 6.58 7.87 -0.45
CA ASP A 4 7.13 6.52 -0.30
C ASP A 4 8.65 6.51 -0.07
N ALA A 5 9.32 7.59 -0.46
CA ALA A 5 10.74 7.83 -0.23
C ALA A 5 11.07 9.33 -0.37
N ILE A 6 12.16 9.76 0.25
CA ILE A 6 12.69 11.12 0.15
C ILE A 6 14.09 11.02 -0.49
N PHE A 7 14.28 11.73 -1.61
CA PHE A 7 15.59 11.88 -2.23
C PHE A 7 16.18 13.21 -1.84
N MET A 8 17.36 13.19 -1.22
CA MET A 8 18.08 14.38 -0.78
C MET A 8 19.37 14.54 -1.57
N ASP A 9 19.56 15.72 -2.14
CA ASP A 9 20.80 16.07 -2.78
C ASP A 9 21.85 16.42 -1.72
N MET A 10 23.02 15.76 -1.77
CA MET A 10 24.17 16.12 -0.94
C MET A 10 25.09 17.03 -1.75
N THR A 11 25.23 18.27 -1.29
CA THR A 11 26.23 19.22 -1.80
C THR A 11 27.62 18.93 -1.20
N GLU A 12 28.65 19.57 -1.73
CA GLU A 12 30.06 19.36 -1.28
C GLU A 12 30.25 19.50 0.23
N ASP A 13 29.47 20.35 0.89
CA ASP A 13 29.53 20.54 2.34
C ASP A 13 28.76 19.51 3.16
N GLY A 14 27.84 18.76 2.53
CA GLY A 14 27.15 17.57 3.04
C GLY A 14 26.33 17.72 4.35
N CYS A 15 26.50 18.82 5.06
CA CYS A 15 25.96 19.01 6.40
C CYS A 15 24.45 19.20 6.41
N ASP A 16 23.91 19.97 5.47
CA ASP A 16 22.48 20.36 5.49
C ASP A 16 21.54 19.17 5.26
N ALA A 17 21.88 18.27 4.33
CA ALA A 17 21.06 17.11 4.05
C ALA A 17 21.06 16.10 5.22
N VAL A 18 22.20 15.92 5.89
CA VAL A 18 22.32 15.04 7.06
C VAL A 18 21.54 15.63 8.24
N GLU A 19 21.69 16.92 8.50
CA GLU A 19 20.96 17.61 9.57
C GLU A 19 19.45 17.55 9.34
N LEU A 20 18.99 17.87 8.12
CA LEU A 20 17.59 17.77 7.73
C LEU A 20 17.07 16.34 7.92
N SER A 21 17.85 15.32 7.56
CA SER A 21 17.45 13.92 7.75
C SER A 21 17.25 13.57 9.24
N HIS A 22 18.09 14.08 10.13
CA HIS A 22 17.92 13.91 11.57
C HIS A 22 16.69 14.66 12.10
N MET A 23 16.41 15.86 11.61
CA MET A 23 15.19 16.59 11.96
C MET A 23 13.94 15.81 11.54
N LEU A 24 13.91 15.29 10.31
CA LEU A 24 12.81 14.44 9.84
C LEU A 24 12.62 13.18 10.70
N ARG A 25 13.70 12.57 11.15
CA ARG A 25 13.62 11.41 12.06
C ARG A 25 13.11 11.80 13.46
N ALA A 26 13.51 12.95 13.95
CA ALA A 26 13.05 13.49 15.24
C ALA A 26 11.54 13.81 15.20
N ASP A 27 11.03 14.27 14.04
CA ASP A 27 9.61 14.53 13.79
C ASP A 27 8.79 13.24 13.53
N GLY A 28 9.38 12.06 13.70
CA GLY A 28 8.69 10.78 13.56
C GLY A 28 8.57 10.27 12.12
N THR A 29 9.19 10.93 11.14
CA THR A 29 9.18 10.46 9.75
C THR A 29 9.96 9.15 9.60
N ASP A 30 9.30 8.06 9.25
CA ASP A 30 9.89 6.72 9.04
C ASP A 30 10.03 6.36 7.55
N VAL A 31 9.90 7.34 6.68
CA VAL A 31 10.05 7.18 5.22
C VAL A 31 11.53 6.94 4.87
N PRO A 32 11.86 6.01 3.95
CA PRO A 32 13.23 5.82 3.49
C PRO A 32 13.84 7.11 2.91
N ILE A 33 15.06 7.42 3.31
CA ILE A 33 15.82 8.59 2.82
C ILE A 33 16.95 8.09 1.93
N VAL A 34 16.99 8.59 0.69
CA VAL A 34 18.03 8.31 -0.30
C VAL A 34 18.88 9.55 -0.51
N PHE A 35 20.15 9.48 -0.16
CA PHE A 35 21.09 10.55 -0.40
C PHE A 35 21.69 10.42 -1.80
N CYS A 36 21.50 11.45 -2.63
CA CYS A 36 22.14 11.57 -3.93
C CYS A 36 23.47 12.30 -3.75
N CYS A 37 24.60 11.62 -3.91
CA CYS A 37 25.92 12.16 -3.63
C CYS A 37 26.89 11.96 -4.79
N ASP A 38 27.81 12.91 -4.96
CA ASP A 38 29.00 12.70 -5.77
C ASP A 38 29.94 11.70 -5.07
N LYS A 39 30.84 11.06 -5.80
CA LYS A 39 31.72 9.93 -5.41
C LYS A 39 32.59 10.15 -4.15
N VAL A 40 32.23 11.06 -3.27
CA VAL A 40 32.93 11.31 -2.01
C VAL A 40 32.37 10.36 -0.94
N ASP A 41 33.24 9.95 -0.05
CA ASP A 41 33.04 8.96 1.01
C ASP A 41 32.01 9.35 2.11
N TYR A 42 30.89 9.97 1.75
CA TYR A 42 29.80 10.30 2.70
C TYR A 42 29.25 9.07 3.42
N ARG A 43 29.37 7.89 2.80
CA ARG A 43 29.01 6.60 3.42
C ARG A 43 29.78 6.30 4.71
N LYS A 44 30.90 6.98 4.94
CA LYS A 44 31.72 6.86 6.15
C LYS A 44 31.43 7.95 7.19
N SER A 45 30.50 8.84 6.92
CA SER A 45 30.10 9.86 7.90
C SER A 45 29.52 9.21 9.14
N LYS A 46 30.03 9.59 10.32
CA LYS A 46 29.57 9.02 11.60
C LYS A 46 28.18 9.51 12.03
N ASN A 47 27.61 10.48 11.32
CA ASN A 47 26.36 11.15 11.69
C ASN A 47 25.21 10.84 10.72
N LEU A 48 25.26 9.77 9.95
CA LEU A 48 24.16 9.40 9.07
C LEU A 48 23.01 8.80 9.89
N PRO A 49 21.75 9.06 9.51
CA PRO A 49 20.61 8.43 10.14
C PRO A 49 20.60 6.90 9.85
N ASP A 50 19.99 6.15 10.75
CA ASP A 50 19.81 4.72 10.56
C ASP A 50 19.08 4.44 9.24
N ASN A 51 19.51 3.37 8.53
CA ASN A 51 18.95 2.97 7.24
C ASN A 51 19.08 4.01 6.11
N ALA A 52 20.13 4.85 6.13
CA ALA A 52 20.45 5.73 5.01
C ALA A 52 20.76 4.93 3.74
N LEU A 53 20.11 5.30 2.64
CA LEU A 53 20.36 4.76 1.29
C LEU A 53 21.15 5.77 0.46
N PHE A 54 21.90 5.30 -0.52
CA PHE A 54 22.78 6.16 -1.33
C PHE A 54 22.59 5.88 -2.81
N LEU A 55 22.53 6.95 -3.60
CA LEU A 55 22.52 6.92 -5.06
C LEU A 55 23.65 7.82 -5.57
N ASP A 56 24.58 7.25 -6.31
CA ASP A 56 25.76 7.95 -6.80
C ASP A 56 25.41 8.86 -8.00
N LYS A 57 26.04 10.03 -8.07
CA LYS A 57 25.96 10.94 -9.21
C LYS A 57 27.12 10.67 -10.20
N PRO A 58 26.93 10.80 -11.51
CA PRO A 58 25.67 11.12 -12.18
C PRO A 58 24.67 9.95 -12.09
N ILE A 59 23.40 10.28 -11.79
CA ILE A 59 22.36 9.26 -11.65
C ILE A 59 22.15 8.51 -12.96
N VAL A 60 22.42 7.21 -12.95
CA VAL A 60 22.20 6.30 -14.07
C VAL A 60 20.84 5.64 -13.94
N VAL A 61 20.11 5.53 -15.06
CA VAL A 61 18.74 4.96 -15.07
C VAL A 61 18.68 3.57 -14.44
N ALA A 62 19.67 2.71 -14.72
CA ALA A 62 19.73 1.36 -14.14
C ALA A 62 19.81 1.40 -12.60
N GLU A 63 20.72 2.21 -12.04
CA GLU A 63 20.89 2.34 -10.59
C GLU A 63 19.65 2.95 -9.91
N LEU A 64 19.03 3.94 -10.56
CA LEU A 64 17.77 4.52 -10.08
C LEU A 64 16.66 3.45 -10.07
N THR A 65 16.57 2.61 -11.10
CA THR A 65 15.57 1.52 -11.16
C THR A 65 15.80 0.51 -10.04
N GLU A 66 17.03 0.07 -9.82
CA GLU A 66 17.39 -0.83 -8.72
C GLU A 66 17.05 -0.21 -7.34
N MET A 67 17.31 1.09 -7.17
CA MET A 67 16.95 1.80 -5.95
C MET A 67 15.44 1.84 -5.74
N ILE A 68 14.65 2.12 -6.78
CA ILE A 68 13.19 2.11 -6.72
C ILE A 68 12.67 0.72 -6.36
N ASP A 69 13.19 -0.35 -6.98
CA ASP A 69 12.82 -1.73 -6.67
C ASP A 69 13.16 -2.09 -5.21
N HIS A 70 14.29 -1.61 -4.71
CA HIS A 70 14.67 -1.78 -3.29
C HIS A 70 13.70 -1.05 -2.36
N LEU A 71 13.33 0.21 -2.66
CA LEU A 71 12.35 0.99 -1.89
C LEU A 71 10.97 0.32 -1.88
N LEU A 72 10.53 -0.21 -3.01
CA LEU A 72 9.29 -0.99 -3.11
C LEU A 72 9.37 -2.25 -2.25
N SER A 73 10.50 -2.92 -2.19
CA SER A 73 10.70 -4.09 -1.32
C SER A 73 10.61 -3.73 0.17
N ILE A 74 11.17 -2.60 0.59
CA ILE A 74 11.06 -2.07 1.97
C ILE A 74 9.59 -1.76 2.30
N LYS A 75 8.89 -1.06 1.41
CA LYS A 75 7.46 -0.75 1.57
C LYS A 75 6.64 -2.04 1.75
N ASN A 76 6.84 -3.03 0.89
CA ASN A 76 6.13 -4.30 0.93
C ASN A 76 6.47 -5.13 2.18
N SER A 77 7.68 -5.02 2.72
CA SER A 77 8.08 -5.72 3.95
C SER A 77 7.47 -5.09 5.21
N LYS A 78 7.23 -3.77 5.22
CA LYS A 78 6.54 -3.06 6.32
C LYS A 78 5.03 -3.25 6.28
N ALA A 79 4.44 -3.57 5.12
CA ALA A 79 3.01 -3.85 5.01
C ALA A 79 2.67 -5.12 5.79
N GLN A 80 1.65 -5.04 6.65
CA GLN A 80 1.19 -6.20 7.41
C GLN A 80 0.63 -7.26 6.45
N LYS A 81 1.31 -8.40 6.37
CA LYS A 81 0.88 -9.53 5.54
C LYS A 81 -0.28 -10.27 6.20
N LEU A 82 -1.28 -10.57 5.40
CA LEU A 82 -2.40 -11.44 5.70
C LEU A 82 -2.07 -12.84 5.22
N GLU A 83 -2.28 -13.82 6.07
CA GLU A 83 -2.02 -15.22 5.76
C GLU A 83 -3.32 -15.91 5.34
N PHE A 84 -3.29 -16.52 4.17
CA PHE A 84 -4.39 -17.33 3.62
C PHE A 84 -3.87 -18.72 3.30
N ARG A 85 -4.59 -19.76 3.72
CA ARG A 85 -4.20 -21.15 3.52
C ARG A 85 -5.18 -21.87 2.61
N ASN A 86 -4.67 -22.73 1.77
CA ASN A 86 -5.41 -23.78 1.11
C ASN A 86 -4.74 -25.15 1.40
N GLN A 87 -5.25 -26.22 0.81
CA GLN A 87 -4.76 -27.60 1.07
C GLN A 87 -3.29 -27.81 0.72
N THR A 88 -2.73 -27.01 -0.19
CA THR A 88 -1.37 -27.20 -0.74
C THR A 88 -0.42 -26.07 -0.33
N ASP A 89 -0.93 -24.85 -0.16
CA ASP A 89 -0.10 -23.65 -0.07
C ASP A 89 -0.56 -22.70 1.04
N THR A 90 0.38 -21.90 1.51
CA THR A 90 0.13 -20.72 2.34
C THR A 90 0.48 -19.48 1.55
N ILE A 91 -0.46 -18.57 1.39
CA ILE A 91 -0.36 -17.36 0.59
C ILE A 91 -0.29 -16.17 1.54
N TYR A 92 0.65 -15.27 1.30
CA TYR A 92 0.79 -14.03 2.05
C TYR A 92 0.50 -12.85 1.15
N LEU A 93 -0.58 -12.11 1.45
CA LEU A 93 -1.00 -10.93 0.72
C LEU A 93 -1.07 -9.72 1.66
N THR A 94 -0.76 -8.55 1.14
CA THR A 94 -1.02 -7.28 1.83
C THR A 94 -2.41 -6.75 1.48
N GLU A 95 -2.92 -5.81 2.29
CA GLU A 95 -4.18 -5.12 2.01
C GLU A 95 -4.23 -4.58 0.56
N ASP A 96 -3.14 -3.95 0.11
CA ASP A 96 -3.04 -3.32 -1.20
C ASP A 96 -2.95 -4.33 -2.36
N GLN A 97 -2.64 -5.59 -2.08
CA GLN A 97 -2.61 -6.63 -3.09
C GLN A 97 -3.98 -7.26 -3.37
N ILE A 98 -4.95 -7.09 -2.46
CA ILE A 98 -6.29 -7.66 -2.61
C ILE A 98 -7.21 -6.64 -3.28
N SER A 99 -7.72 -6.97 -4.47
CA SER A 99 -8.67 -6.13 -5.20
C SER A 99 -10.12 -6.47 -4.83
N TYR A 100 -10.48 -7.74 -4.90
CA TYR A 100 -11.80 -8.25 -4.48
C TYR A 100 -11.72 -9.75 -4.22
N ALA A 101 -12.76 -10.28 -3.54
CA ALA A 101 -12.87 -11.70 -3.26
C ALA A 101 -14.35 -12.13 -3.29
N TRP A 102 -14.59 -13.40 -3.64
CA TRP A 102 -15.94 -13.96 -3.68
C TRP A 102 -15.95 -15.40 -3.17
N PRO A 103 -17.07 -15.89 -2.61
CA PRO A 103 -17.18 -17.29 -2.21
C PRO A 103 -17.26 -18.17 -3.46
N GLU A 104 -16.35 -19.10 -3.60
CA GLU A 104 -16.42 -20.17 -4.59
C GLU A 104 -17.33 -21.32 -4.09
N SER A 105 -17.31 -21.53 -2.76
CA SER A 105 -18.18 -22.46 -2.03
C SER A 105 -18.37 -21.99 -0.59
N ASN A 106 -19.09 -22.77 0.23
CA ASN A 106 -19.25 -22.46 1.67
C ASN A 106 -17.93 -22.51 2.45
N ARG A 107 -16.89 -23.12 1.91
CA ARG A 107 -15.58 -23.34 2.56
C ARG A 107 -14.40 -22.76 1.79
N HIS A 108 -14.64 -22.17 0.64
CA HIS A 108 -13.57 -21.65 -0.20
C HIS A 108 -13.92 -20.24 -0.66
N VAL A 109 -12.94 -19.36 -0.55
CA VAL A 109 -13.00 -17.99 -1.08
C VAL A 109 -11.92 -17.83 -2.14
N CYS A 110 -12.31 -17.33 -3.30
CA CYS A 110 -11.38 -16.91 -4.34
C CYS A 110 -11.03 -15.44 -4.13
N ILE A 111 -9.73 -15.14 -4.08
CA ILE A 111 -9.15 -13.80 -3.91
C ILE A 111 -8.55 -13.38 -5.24
N HIS A 112 -9.00 -12.25 -5.78
CA HIS A 112 -8.41 -11.63 -6.95
C HIS A 112 -7.49 -10.49 -6.52
N THR A 113 -6.27 -10.53 -7.01
CA THR A 113 -5.23 -9.55 -6.66
C THR A 113 -5.11 -8.44 -7.70
N THR A 114 -4.46 -7.35 -7.30
CA THR A 114 -4.23 -6.17 -8.16
C THR A 114 -3.33 -6.45 -9.35
N ASP A 115 -2.49 -7.50 -9.29
CA ASP A 115 -1.66 -8.01 -10.40
C ASP A 115 -2.39 -9.08 -11.25
N SER A 116 -3.72 -9.18 -11.11
CA SER A 116 -4.60 -10.07 -11.88
C SER A 116 -4.35 -11.57 -11.65
N ARG A 117 -3.84 -11.95 -10.49
CA ARG A 117 -3.76 -13.35 -10.06
C ARG A 117 -4.98 -13.73 -9.22
N GLU A 118 -5.28 -15.02 -9.21
CA GLU A 118 -6.37 -15.59 -8.40
C GLU A 118 -5.80 -16.63 -7.44
N TYR A 119 -6.27 -16.59 -6.21
CA TYR A 119 -5.88 -17.53 -5.17
C TYR A 119 -7.12 -18.04 -4.46
N THR A 120 -7.21 -19.33 -4.24
CA THR A 120 -8.29 -19.94 -3.45
C THR A 120 -7.78 -20.21 -2.04
N THR A 121 -8.58 -19.90 -1.03
CA THR A 121 -8.29 -20.16 0.39
C THR A 121 -9.39 -21.00 1.03
N ASP A 122 -8.99 -21.88 1.97
CA ASP A 122 -9.87 -22.80 2.68
C ASP A 122 -10.53 -22.14 3.88
N MET A 123 -11.39 -21.17 3.63
CA MET A 123 -12.17 -20.48 4.66
C MET A 123 -13.53 -20.05 4.14
N SER A 124 -14.47 -19.81 5.06
CA SER A 124 -15.76 -19.21 4.71
C SER A 124 -15.60 -17.72 4.43
N ILE A 125 -16.54 -17.15 3.67
CA ILE A 125 -16.56 -15.69 3.42
C ILE A 125 -16.68 -14.89 4.74
N ALA A 126 -17.38 -15.41 5.74
CA ALA A 126 -17.49 -14.77 7.06
C ALA A 126 -16.14 -14.72 7.78
N SER A 127 -15.36 -15.82 7.75
CA SER A 127 -14.01 -15.86 8.32
C SER A 127 -13.07 -14.93 7.56
N PHE A 128 -13.19 -14.88 6.22
CA PHE A 128 -12.43 -13.97 5.39
C PHE A 128 -12.70 -12.50 5.74
N CYS A 129 -13.98 -12.11 5.88
CA CYS A 129 -14.36 -10.77 6.35
C CYS A 129 -13.80 -10.47 7.75
N GLY A 130 -13.80 -11.47 8.66
CA GLY A 130 -13.21 -11.35 9.99
C GLY A 130 -11.70 -11.03 9.92
N THR A 131 -10.97 -11.69 9.03
CA THR A 131 -9.54 -11.41 8.81
C THR A 131 -9.29 -10.00 8.30
N LEU A 132 -10.21 -9.47 7.47
CA LEU A 132 -10.11 -8.12 6.90
C LEU A 132 -10.74 -7.02 7.78
N SER A 133 -11.39 -7.36 8.89
CA SER A 133 -12.18 -6.42 9.72
C SER A 133 -11.39 -5.24 10.29
N LYS A 134 -10.07 -5.36 10.38
CA LYS A 134 -9.15 -4.30 10.82
C LYS A 134 -8.83 -3.26 9.74
N TYR A 135 -9.25 -3.50 8.51
CA TYR A 135 -9.01 -2.61 7.38
C TYR A 135 -10.32 -1.95 6.94
N ASP A 136 -10.35 -0.64 6.98
CA ASP A 136 -11.51 0.16 6.58
C ASP A 136 -11.73 0.20 5.05
N SER A 137 -10.79 -0.33 4.27
CA SER A 137 -10.85 -0.32 2.81
C SER A 137 -11.76 -1.40 2.22
N PHE A 138 -12.14 -2.42 2.99
CA PHE A 138 -12.95 -3.53 2.49
C PHE A 138 -14.43 -3.37 2.81
N ILE A 139 -15.27 -3.73 1.86
CA ILE A 139 -16.72 -3.76 2.00
C ILE A 139 -17.29 -5.07 1.47
N LEU A 140 -18.24 -5.66 2.22
CA LEU A 140 -19.01 -6.83 1.79
C LEU A 140 -20.30 -6.38 1.12
N LEU A 141 -20.51 -6.82 -0.12
CA LEU A 141 -21.75 -6.63 -0.85
C LEU A 141 -22.81 -7.69 -0.45
N ALA A 142 -24.08 -7.39 -0.74
CA ALA A 142 -25.20 -8.33 -0.54
C ALA A 142 -25.03 -9.64 -1.35
N SER A 143 -24.25 -9.61 -2.43
CA SER A 143 -23.86 -10.80 -3.22
C SER A 143 -22.78 -11.66 -2.55
N ASN A 144 -22.40 -11.40 -1.30
CA ASN A 144 -21.26 -12.01 -0.59
C ASN A 144 -19.89 -11.77 -1.24
N THR A 145 -19.79 -10.76 -2.08
CA THR A 145 -18.51 -10.34 -2.69
C THR A 145 -17.88 -9.28 -1.83
N VAL A 146 -16.60 -9.45 -1.48
CA VAL A 146 -15.81 -8.44 -0.77
C VAL A 146 -15.07 -7.61 -1.79
N LEU A 147 -15.18 -6.28 -1.71
CA LEU A 147 -14.46 -5.35 -2.55
C LEU A 147 -13.49 -4.53 -1.72
N ASN A 148 -12.30 -4.29 -2.26
CA ASN A 148 -11.43 -3.24 -1.77
C ASN A 148 -11.85 -1.92 -2.44
N MET A 149 -12.35 -0.99 -1.64
CA MET A 149 -12.90 0.29 -2.11
C MET A 149 -11.88 1.16 -2.82
N ARG A 150 -10.58 0.99 -2.53
CA ARG A 150 -9.48 1.70 -3.20
C ARG A 150 -9.39 1.40 -4.70
N TYR A 151 -9.86 0.22 -5.12
CA TYR A 151 -9.78 -0.25 -6.50
C TYR A 151 -11.12 -0.18 -7.24
N ILE A 152 -12.11 0.53 -6.70
CA ILE A 152 -13.35 0.83 -7.38
C ILE A 152 -13.09 1.93 -8.42
N ARG A 153 -13.40 1.60 -9.69
CA ARG A 153 -13.31 2.55 -10.81
C ARG A 153 -14.58 3.39 -10.95
N SER A 154 -15.75 2.77 -10.80
CA SER A 154 -17.03 3.47 -10.95
C SER A 154 -18.17 2.74 -10.26
N ILE A 155 -19.17 3.50 -9.81
CA ILE A 155 -20.41 2.99 -9.20
C ILE A 155 -21.60 3.58 -9.96
N SER A 156 -22.39 2.73 -10.61
CA SER A 156 -23.67 3.07 -11.20
C SER A 156 -24.83 2.62 -10.29
N MET A 157 -26.06 2.76 -10.73
CA MET A 157 -27.25 2.43 -9.93
C MET A 157 -27.33 0.94 -9.55
N PHE A 158 -26.92 0.05 -10.46
CA PHE A 158 -27.03 -1.40 -10.30
C PHE A 158 -25.71 -2.15 -10.50
N LYS A 159 -24.60 -1.44 -10.60
CA LYS A 159 -23.32 -2.06 -10.91
C LYS A 159 -22.17 -1.27 -10.31
N VAL A 160 -21.21 -1.96 -9.72
CA VAL A 160 -19.88 -1.44 -9.39
C VAL A 160 -18.86 -2.05 -10.34
N THR A 161 -17.90 -1.26 -10.80
CA THR A 161 -16.83 -1.69 -11.70
C THR A 161 -15.49 -1.42 -11.04
N MET A 162 -14.63 -2.43 -11.00
CA MET A 162 -13.27 -2.37 -10.47
C MET A 162 -12.31 -1.80 -11.52
N GLN A 163 -11.09 -1.47 -11.10
CA GLN A 163 -10.06 -0.89 -11.98
C GLN A 163 -9.65 -1.82 -13.13
N ASP A 164 -9.65 -3.14 -12.90
CA ASP A 164 -9.40 -4.17 -13.91
C ASP A 164 -10.54 -4.36 -14.93
N GLY A 165 -11.68 -3.66 -14.73
CA GLY A 165 -12.87 -3.74 -15.58
C GLY A 165 -13.91 -4.77 -15.13
N LYS A 166 -13.61 -5.61 -14.14
CA LYS A 166 -14.58 -6.54 -13.56
C LYS A 166 -15.74 -5.77 -12.94
N SER A 167 -16.95 -6.28 -13.13
CA SER A 167 -18.16 -5.63 -12.63
C SER A 167 -18.99 -6.57 -11.79
N PHE A 168 -19.55 -6.03 -10.70
CA PHE A 168 -20.44 -6.73 -9.80
C PHE A 168 -21.80 -6.04 -9.76
N ARG A 169 -22.86 -6.85 -9.70
CA ARG A 169 -24.23 -6.35 -9.65
C ARG A 169 -24.54 -5.87 -8.22
N LEU A 170 -25.18 -4.71 -8.12
CA LEU A 170 -25.63 -4.13 -6.86
C LEU A 170 -27.14 -4.35 -6.69
N GLY A 171 -27.56 -4.63 -5.48
CA GLY A 171 -28.97 -4.67 -5.08
C GLY A 171 -29.59 -3.27 -5.02
N PHE A 172 -30.91 -3.23 -4.81
CA PHE A 172 -31.64 -1.98 -4.68
C PHE A 172 -31.16 -1.17 -3.46
N GLY A 173 -30.78 0.08 -3.67
CA GLY A 173 -30.24 0.96 -2.62
C GLY A 173 -28.78 0.75 -2.26
N GLU A 174 -28.16 -0.36 -2.62
CA GLU A 174 -26.79 -0.72 -2.27
C GLU A 174 -25.77 0.26 -2.86
N ALA A 175 -26.01 0.80 -4.05
CA ALA A 175 -25.16 1.81 -4.67
C ALA A 175 -25.01 3.09 -3.81
N LYS A 176 -26.08 3.48 -3.09
CA LYS A 176 -26.04 4.67 -2.22
C LYS A 176 -25.17 4.40 -0.99
N VAL A 177 -25.31 3.22 -0.40
CA VAL A 177 -24.51 2.79 0.76
C VAL A 177 -23.04 2.69 0.36
N LEU A 178 -22.77 2.02 -0.76
CA LEU A 178 -21.40 1.84 -1.27
C LEU A 178 -20.70 3.18 -1.54
N ARG A 179 -21.37 4.14 -2.18
CA ARG A 179 -20.80 5.48 -2.40
C ARG A 179 -20.43 6.15 -1.09
N LYS A 180 -21.35 6.14 -0.12
CA LYS A 180 -21.08 6.72 1.21
C LYS A 180 -19.89 6.07 1.90
N SER A 181 -19.75 4.74 1.79
CA SER A 181 -18.61 4.00 2.36
C SER A 181 -17.30 4.34 1.65
N VAL A 182 -17.32 4.45 0.31
CA VAL A 182 -16.16 4.86 -0.48
C VAL A 182 -15.72 6.28 -0.13
N ASP A 183 -16.67 7.23 -0.05
CA ASP A 183 -16.36 8.61 0.33
C ASP A 183 -15.73 8.66 1.73
N ALA A 184 -16.32 7.96 2.71
CA ALA A 184 -15.78 7.89 4.07
C ALA A 184 -14.38 7.21 4.13
N CYS A 185 -14.16 6.17 3.32
CA CYS A 185 -12.86 5.51 3.23
C CYS A 185 -11.81 6.46 2.64
N MET A 186 -12.14 7.18 1.57
CA MET A 186 -11.23 8.13 0.94
C MET A 186 -10.94 9.33 1.82
N GLU A 187 -11.94 9.83 2.57
CA GLU A 187 -11.75 10.89 3.57
C GLU A 187 -10.80 10.46 4.70
N LYS A 188 -10.95 9.24 5.23
CA LYS A 188 -10.04 8.70 6.26
C LYS A 188 -8.63 8.56 5.74
N LEU A 189 -8.45 8.07 4.51
CA LEU A 189 -7.14 7.99 3.87
C LEU A 189 -6.51 9.37 3.73
N ALA A 190 -7.27 10.37 3.26
CA ALA A 190 -6.82 11.75 3.14
C ALA A 190 -6.53 12.43 4.49
N GLN A 191 -7.25 12.05 5.57
CA GLN A 191 -7.01 12.56 6.93
C GLN A 191 -5.84 11.87 7.60
N GLY A 192 -5.67 10.55 7.42
CA GLY A 192 -4.46 9.83 7.84
C GLY A 192 -3.20 10.38 7.17
N GLU A 193 -3.34 10.81 5.91
CA GLU A 193 -2.30 11.55 5.19
C GLU A 193 -2.02 12.93 5.79
N LYS A 194 -3.04 13.65 6.26
CA LYS A 194 -2.89 14.98 6.87
C LYS A 194 -2.39 14.91 8.31
N ALA A 195 -2.86 13.96 9.11
CA ALA A 195 -2.41 13.79 10.50
C ALA A 195 -0.92 13.40 10.58
N GLN A 196 -0.40 12.68 9.58
CA GLN A 196 1.03 12.40 9.45
C GLN A 196 1.82 13.58 8.85
N GLY A 197 1.15 14.59 8.31
CA GLY A 197 1.74 15.82 7.77
C GLY A 197 1.62 17.04 8.66
N GLU A 198 0.84 17.00 9.77
CA GLU A 198 0.71 18.07 10.77
C GLU A 198 1.54 17.79 12.05
N GLU A 199 2.05 16.57 12.21
CA GLU A 199 3.06 16.22 13.25
C GLU A 199 4.50 16.29 12.68
N ALA A 200 4.68 16.90 11.50
CA ALA A 200 5.97 17.07 10.84
C ALA A 200 6.40 18.54 10.85
#